data_dee5cf45342866cfde936c0d731ccedd
#
_entry.id   dee5cf45342866cfde936c0d731ccedd
#
_cell.length_a   1.000
_cell.length_b   1.000
_cell.length_c   1.000
_cell.angle_alpha   90.00
_cell.angle_beta   90.00
_cell.angle_gamma   90.00
#
_symmetry.space_group_name_H-M   'P 1'
#
loop_
_entity.id
_entity.type
_entity.pdbx_description
1 polymer ?
#
loop_
_entity_poly.entity_id
_entity_poly.type
_entity_poly.pdbx_seq_one_letter_code
_entity_poly.pdbx_strand_id
1 'polypeptide(L)'
;LRDFLDQDSHKNNYNFNITFKGDLSFLPKKMVKEIKNLEKSNKKSKNQLIIYLNYSGRDDIIAATKSLNKNKISNELIFQKFLKSSKTPDPDMLIRSGGFKRLSDFFLYQVSFTDFFFTKTLWPDVKKSQINKFINEFYKIERKFGI
;
A
#
# COMPACT_ATOMS: atom_id res chain seq x y z
N LEU A 1 -13.28 -5.79 -6.02
CA LEU A 1 -12.19 -5.87 -7.01
C LEU A 1 -12.74 -6.11 -8.43
N ARG A 2 -13.66 -7.08 -8.63
CA ARG A 2 -14.25 -7.37 -9.93
C ARG A 2 -14.96 -6.14 -10.51
N ASP A 3 -15.84 -5.52 -9.73
CA ASP A 3 -16.57 -4.32 -10.15
C ASP A 3 -15.61 -3.16 -10.48
N PHE A 4 -14.50 -3.03 -9.72
CA PHE A 4 -13.44 -2.07 -10.00
C PHE A 4 -12.78 -2.33 -11.34
N LEU A 5 -12.42 -3.58 -11.65
CA LEU A 5 -11.80 -3.96 -12.93
C LEU A 5 -12.76 -3.81 -14.10
N ASP A 6 -14.05 -4.17 -13.93
CA ASP A 6 -15.08 -4.10 -14.98
C ASP A 6 -15.44 -2.65 -15.33
N GLN A 7 -15.51 -1.74 -14.36
CA GLN A 7 -15.77 -0.31 -14.59
C GLN A 7 -14.63 0.38 -15.35
N ASP A 8 -13.41 -0.10 -15.20
CA ASP A 8 -12.21 0.52 -15.73
C ASP A 8 -11.82 0.07 -17.14
N SER A 9 -12.44 -1.00 -17.65
CA SER A 9 -12.16 -1.49 -19.01
C SER A 9 -12.53 -0.48 -20.11
N HIS A 10 -13.30 0.58 -19.78
CA HIS A 10 -13.87 1.52 -20.75
C HIS A 10 -13.51 3.01 -20.56
N LYS A 11 -12.86 3.42 -19.46
CA LYS A 11 -12.52 4.85 -19.22
C LYS A 11 -11.18 5.02 -18.48
N ASN A 12 -10.07 4.79 -19.15
CA ASN A 12 -8.72 4.92 -18.61
C ASN A 12 -8.24 6.39 -18.51
N ASN A 13 -8.91 7.24 -17.75
CA ASN A 13 -8.43 8.60 -17.45
C ASN A 13 -8.17 8.79 -15.94
N TYR A 14 -7.46 7.83 -15.31
CA TYR A 14 -6.97 8.07 -13.96
C TYR A 14 -5.79 9.03 -13.97
N ASN A 15 -5.85 10.02 -13.11
CA ASN A 15 -4.72 10.93 -12.87
C ASN A 15 -3.68 10.31 -11.91
N PHE A 16 -3.55 8.96 -11.91
CA PHE A 16 -2.59 8.20 -11.13
C PHE A 16 -2.26 6.86 -11.79
N ASN A 17 -1.04 6.37 -11.58
CA ASN A 17 -0.63 5.03 -11.99
C ASN A 17 -1.16 4.00 -10.98
N ILE A 18 -1.75 2.91 -11.47
CA ILE A 18 -2.23 1.82 -10.61
C ILE A 18 -1.21 0.69 -10.63
N THR A 19 -0.90 0.15 -9.46
CA THR A 19 -0.04 -1.02 -9.30
C THR A 19 -0.62 -1.95 -8.24
N PHE A 20 -0.59 -3.26 -8.49
CA PHE A 20 -1.02 -4.27 -7.54
C PHE A 20 0.20 -4.99 -6.95
N LYS A 21 0.22 -5.15 -5.64
CA LYS A 21 1.27 -5.85 -4.89
C LYS A 21 0.65 -6.89 -3.94
N GLY A 22 1.47 -7.78 -3.43
CA GLY A 22 1.07 -8.89 -2.57
C GLY A 22 1.08 -10.21 -3.31
N ASP A 23 0.29 -11.18 -2.85
CA ASP A 23 0.14 -12.47 -3.51
C ASP A 23 -1.14 -12.50 -4.33
N LEU A 24 -1.00 -12.58 -5.65
CA LEU A 24 -2.10 -12.62 -6.59
C LEU A 24 -2.46 -14.06 -7.03
N SER A 25 -1.78 -15.08 -6.49
CA SER A 25 -1.96 -16.48 -6.90
C SER A 25 -3.35 -17.04 -6.61
N PHE A 26 -4.05 -16.46 -5.62
CA PHE A 26 -5.43 -16.83 -5.26
C PHE A 26 -6.48 -16.32 -6.25
N LEU A 27 -6.11 -15.40 -7.16
CA LEU A 27 -7.04 -14.83 -8.13
C LEU A 27 -7.17 -15.71 -9.37
N PRO A 28 -8.36 -15.75 -10.01
CA PRO A 28 -8.52 -16.38 -11.31
C PRO A 28 -7.55 -15.81 -12.35
N LYS A 29 -7.00 -16.66 -13.21
CA LYS A 29 -6.04 -16.26 -14.27
C LYS A 29 -6.53 -15.09 -15.13
N LYS A 30 -7.84 -15.04 -15.42
CA LYS A 30 -8.48 -13.94 -16.15
C LYS A 30 -8.28 -12.60 -15.43
N MET A 31 -8.56 -12.54 -14.13
CA MET A 31 -8.39 -11.32 -13.33
C MET A 31 -6.91 -10.88 -13.24
N VAL A 32 -5.99 -11.82 -13.10
CA VAL A 32 -4.54 -11.50 -13.13
C VAL A 32 -4.14 -10.88 -14.46
N LYS A 33 -4.70 -11.36 -15.58
CA LYS A 33 -4.45 -10.77 -16.90
C LYS A 33 -5.02 -9.35 -17.02
N GLU A 34 -6.21 -9.12 -16.51
CA GLU A 34 -6.87 -7.79 -16.47
C GLU A 34 -6.06 -6.80 -15.63
N ILE A 35 -5.60 -7.21 -14.43
CA ILE A 35 -4.70 -6.42 -13.59
C ILE A 35 -3.44 -6.01 -14.36
N LYS A 36 -2.76 -6.96 -15.02
CA LYS A 36 -1.55 -6.67 -15.80
C LYS A 36 -1.80 -5.70 -16.97
N ASN A 37 -2.96 -5.79 -17.59
CA ASN A 37 -3.35 -4.86 -18.66
C ASN A 37 -3.57 -3.45 -18.10
N LEU A 38 -4.26 -3.33 -16.96
CA LEU A 38 -4.50 -2.06 -16.27
C LEU A 38 -3.18 -1.39 -15.85
N GLU A 39 -2.26 -2.15 -15.27
CA GLU A 39 -0.92 -1.64 -14.91
C GLU A 39 -0.12 -1.11 -16.11
N LYS A 40 -0.30 -1.71 -17.30
CA LYS A 40 0.38 -1.27 -18.52
C LYS A 40 -0.22 0.00 -19.11
N SER A 41 -1.54 0.18 -19.00
CA SER A 41 -2.26 1.30 -19.63
C SER A 41 -2.05 2.63 -18.92
N ASN A 42 -1.68 2.64 -17.63
CA ASN A 42 -1.71 3.82 -16.74
C ASN A 42 -0.32 4.40 -16.38
N LYS A 43 0.66 4.37 -17.26
CA LYS A 43 2.06 4.76 -16.94
C LYS A 43 2.38 6.27 -17.04
N LYS A 44 1.40 7.17 -17.19
CA LYS A 44 1.67 8.59 -17.50
C LYS A 44 1.56 9.58 -16.32
N SER A 45 1.14 9.13 -15.15
CA SER A 45 0.94 10.02 -13.99
C SER A 45 2.14 10.00 -13.03
N LYS A 46 2.41 11.12 -12.37
CA LYS A 46 3.35 11.20 -11.23
C LYS A 46 2.75 10.59 -9.95
N ASN A 47 1.42 10.60 -9.82
CA ASN A 47 0.73 10.03 -8.68
C ASN A 47 0.62 8.50 -8.83
N GLN A 48 0.70 7.78 -7.72
CA GLN A 48 0.60 6.32 -7.68
C GLN A 48 -0.51 5.88 -6.75
N LEU A 49 -1.31 4.90 -7.19
CA LEU A 49 -2.21 4.12 -6.34
C LEU A 49 -1.68 2.69 -6.30
N ILE A 50 -1.26 2.24 -5.14
CA ILE A 50 -0.78 0.88 -4.94
C ILE A 50 -1.81 0.10 -4.13
N ILE A 51 -2.32 -0.97 -4.72
CA ILE A 51 -3.32 -1.84 -4.10
C ILE A 51 -2.62 -3.12 -3.63
N TYR A 52 -2.58 -3.34 -2.33
CA TYR A 52 -2.02 -4.56 -1.75
C TYR A 52 -3.13 -5.60 -1.57
N LEU A 53 -2.97 -6.77 -2.18
CA LEU A 53 -3.89 -7.91 -2.09
C LEU A 53 -3.18 -9.10 -1.47
N ASN A 54 -3.82 -9.74 -0.47
CA ASN A 54 -3.24 -10.89 0.24
C ASN A 54 -1.78 -10.64 0.66
N TYR A 55 -1.53 -9.50 1.29
CA TYR A 55 -0.23 -9.05 1.75
C TYR A 55 -0.07 -9.32 3.24
N SER A 56 1.08 -9.84 3.63
CA SER A 56 1.50 -10.03 5.01
C SER A 56 2.83 -9.31 5.23
N GLY A 57 2.89 -8.43 6.22
CA GLY A 57 4.13 -7.74 6.59
C GLY A 57 5.17 -8.69 7.18
N ARG A 58 4.74 -9.72 7.91
CA ARG A 58 5.63 -10.78 8.43
C ARG A 58 6.27 -11.56 7.32
N ASP A 59 5.49 -12.00 6.33
CA ASP A 59 6.02 -12.75 5.19
C ASP A 59 6.95 -11.89 4.34
N ASP A 60 6.66 -10.59 4.23
CA ASP A 60 7.51 -9.64 3.52
C ASP A 60 8.89 -9.52 4.19
N ILE A 61 8.93 -9.39 5.53
CA ILE A 61 10.16 -9.36 6.32
C ILE A 61 10.94 -10.66 6.17
N ILE A 62 10.27 -11.81 6.31
CA ILE A 62 10.90 -13.14 6.19
C ILE A 62 11.50 -13.32 4.79
N ALA A 63 10.77 -12.93 3.74
CA ALA A 63 11.24 -13.04 2.37
C ALA A 63 12.47 -12.15 2.10
N ALA A 64 12.45 -10.91 2.60
CA ALA A 64 13.56 -9.98 2.51
C ALA A 64 14.80 -10.52 3.24
N THR A 65 14.64 -11.04 4.46
CA THR A 65 15.73 -11.65 5.25
C THR A 65 16.35 -12.86 4.53
N LYS A 66 15.53 -13.74 3.97
CA LYS A 66 16.04 -14.88 3.17
C LYS A 66 16.85 -14.42 1.97
N SER A 67 16.43 -13.34 1.32
CA SER A 67 17.13 -12.75 0.16
C SER A 67 18.48 -12.13 0.56
N LEU A 68 18.55 -11.47 1.72
CA LEU A 68 19.80 -10.95 2.28
C LEU A 68 20.80 -12.07 2.57
N ASN A 69 20.36 -13.11 3.28
CA ASN A 69 21.20 -14.27 3.63
C ASN A 69 21.81 -14.93 2.38
N LYS A 70 21.00 -15.12 1.34
CA LYS A 70 21.45 -15.69 0.07
C LYS A 70 22.56 -14.85 -0.57
N ASN A 71 22.51 -13.53 -0.43
CA ASN A 71 23.47 -12.59 -1.00
C ASN A 71 24.61 -12.23 -0.03
N LYS A 72 24.68 -12.80 1.17
CA LYS A 72 25.66 -12.52 2.24
C LYS A 72 25.78 -11.02 2.57
N ILE A 73 24.65 -10.32 2.64
CA ILE A 73 24.57 -8.88 2.88
C ILE A 73 23.90 -8.63 4.23
N SER A 74 24.49 -7.78 5.06
CA SER A 74 23.89 -7.34 6.32
C SER A 74 23.93 -5.80 6.41
N ASN A 75 22.95 -5.15 5.82
CA ASN A 75 22.81 -3.70 5.85
C ASN A 75 21.32 -3.33 5.74
N GLU A 76 20.86 -2.42 6.59
CA GLU A 76 19.47 -1.99 6.64
C GLU A 76 18.99 -1.35 5.34
N LEU A 77 19.79 -0.49 4.73
CA LEU A 77 19.45 0.16 3.46
C LEU A 77 19.27 -0.84 2.32
N ILE A 78 19.99 -1.97 2.42
CA ILE A 78 19.87 -3.04 1.44
C ILE A 78 18.66 -3.92 1.76
N PHE A 79 18.36 -4.14 3.04
CA PHE A 79 17.15 -4.86 3.48
C PHE A 79 15.88 -4.25 2.88
N GLN A 80 15.74 -2.93 2.96
CA GLN A 80 14.59 -2.22 2.38
C GLN A 80 14.38 -2.50 0.90
N LYS A 81 15.47 -2.73 0.12
CA LYS A 81 15.39 -3.05 -1.32
C LYS A 81 14.76 -4.41 -1.60
N PHE A 82 14.76 -5.32 -0.65
CA PHE A 82 14.17 -6.66 -0.79
C PHE A 82 12.72 -6.74 -0.31
N LEU A 83 12.20 -5.71 0.36
CA LEU A 83 10.79 -5.65 0.72
C LEU A 83 9.92 -5.46 -0.54
N LYS A 84 8.71 -6.02 -0.52
CA LYS A 84 7.72 -5.84 -1.61
C LYS A 84 7.37 -4.37 -1.83
N SER A 85 7.53 -3.53 -0.81
CA SER A 85 7.35 -2.08 -0.85
C SER A 85 8.57 -1.30 -1.37
N SER A 86 9.68 -1.95 -1.69
CA SER A 86 11.02 -1.35 -1.92
C SER A 86 11.09 -0.14 -2.87
N LYS A 87 10.11 0.03 -3.75
CA LYS A 87 10.00 1.19 -4.66
C LYS A 87 8.91 2.18 -4.24
N THR A 88 8.44 2.07 -3.02
CA THR A 88 7.39 2.91 -2.45
C THR A 88 7.99 3.60 -1.23
N PRO A 89 7.84 4.91 -1.05
CA PRO A 89 8.25 5.57 0.18
C PRO A 89 7.46 5.01 1.36
N ASP A 90 8.05 5.06 2.55
CA ASP A 90 7.33 4.71 3.76
C ASP A 90 6.13 5.67 3.95
N PRO A 91 5.01 5.19 4.46
CA PRO A 91 3.81 6.02 4.57
C PRO A 91 3.97 7.07 5.68
N ASP A 92 3.63 8.31 5.36
CA ASP A 92 3.56 9.38 6.36
C ASP A 92 2.33 9.25 7.26
N MET A 93 1.22 8.79 6.69
CA MET A 93 -0.07 8.67 7.36
C MET A 93 -0.75 7.35 7.02
N LEU A 94 -1.33 6.69 8.03
CA LEU A 94 -2.17 5.51 7.86
C LEU A 94 -3.57 5.79 8.39
N ILE A 95 -4.57 5.65 7.53
CA ILE A 95 -5.99 5.73 7.91
C ILE A 95 -6.56 4.32 7.92
N ARG A 96 -7.04 3.87 9.07
CA ARG A 96 -7.73 2.59 9.20
C ARG A 96 -9.20 2.78 9.49
N SER A 97 -10.04 2.25 8.62
CA SER A 97 -11.49 2.18 8.75
C SER A 97 -11.96 0.90 9.45
N GLY A 98 -13.24 0.84 9.86
CA GLY A 98 -13.87 -0.36 10.40
C GLY A 98 -13.71 -0.56 11.90
N GLY A 99 -13.26 0.45 12.68
CA GLY A 99 -13.29 0.46 14.14
C GLY A 99 -12.15 -0.25 14.86
N PHE A 100 -11.28 -0.97 14.15
CA PHE A 100 -10.15 -1.64 14.78
C PHE A 100 -8.93 -0.73 14.86
N LYS A 101 -8.24 -0.76 16.01
CA LYS A 101 -7.00 0.00 16.27
C LYS A 101 -5.79 -0.93 16.26
N ARG A 102 -5.49 -1.55 15.13
CA ARG A 102 -4.38 -2.49 14.95
C ARG A 102 -3.94 -2.52 13.49
N LEU A 103 -2.70 -2.89 13.20
CA LEU A 103 -2.16 -2.98 11.83
C LEU A 103 -2.68 -4.20 11.07
N SER A 104 -3.04 -5.27 11.76
CA SER A 104 -3.43 -6.56 11.15
C SER A 104 -2.43 -7.05 10.12
N ASP A 105 -1.15 -7.02 10.50
CA ASP A 105 -0.03 -7.49 9.69
C ASP A 105 0.22 -6.69 8.40
N PHE A 106 -0.25 -5.43 8.35
CA PHE A 106 -0.01 -4.53 7.22
C PHE A 106 1.19 -3.61 7.51
N PHE A 107 2.18 -3.55 6.63
CA PHE A 107 3.33 -2.65 6.64
C PHE A 107 4.07 -2.57 7.99
N LEU A 108 4.43 -3.72 8.59
CA LEU A 108 5.04 -3.76 9.93
C LEU A 108 6.37 -3.02 10.03
N TYR A 109 7.20 -3.09 9.01
CA TYR A 109 8.50 -2.43 8.95
C TYR A 109 8.39 -0.96 8.55
N GLN A 110 7.54 -0.67 7.58
CA GLN A 110 7.45 0.63 6.90
C GLN A 110 6.74 1.72 7.71
N VAL A 111 6.05 1.36 8.79
CA VAL A 111 5.22 2.31 9.57
C VAL A 111 5.92 2.88 10.82
N SER A 112 7.24 2.75 10.91
CA SER A 112 8.01 3.16 12.10
C SER A 112 7.83 4.63 12.49
N PHE A 113 7.59 5.51 11.52
CA PHE A 113 7.37 6.94 11.71
C PHE A 113 6.04 7.41 11.11
N THR A 114 5.07 6.52 11.01
CA THR A 114 3.75 6.80 10.43
C THR A 114 2.77 7.28 11.49
N ASP A 115 2.03 8.33 11.20
CA ASP A 115 0.92 8.78 12.05
C ASP A 115 -0.35 7.98 11.78
N PHE A 116 -1.02 7.49 12.84
CA PHE A 116 -2.16 6.59 12.74
C PHE A 116 -3.47 7.31 13.00
N PHE A 117 -4.42 7.17 12.07
CA PHE A 117 -5.79 7.66 12.18
C PHE A 117 -6.78 6.51 12.10
N PHE A 118 -7.76 6.48 13.00
CA PHE A 118 -8.73 5.40 13.09
C PHE A 118 -10.16 5.93 12.99
N THR A 119 -11.01 5.24 12.24
CA THR A 119 -12.44 5.53 12.18
C THR A 119 -13.29 4.26 12.34
N LYS A 120 -14.45 4.39 12.96
CA LYS A 120 -15.44 3.32 13.04
C LYS A 120 -16.18 3.10 11.71
N THR A 121 -16.15 4.10 10.83
CA THR A 121 -16.81 4.04 9.52
C THR A 121 -16.21 2.91 8.69
N LEU A 122 -17.04 2.09 8.06
CA LEU A 122 -16.58 1.07 7.11
C LEU A 122 -16.09 1.74 5.83
N TRP A 123 -15.14 1.11 5.15
CA TRP A 123 -14.49 1.71 3.97
C TRP A 123 -15.47 2.21 2.90
N PRO A 124 -16.53 1.48 2.53
CA PRO A 124 -17.49 1.97 1.51
C PRO A 124 -18.24 3.25 1.92
N ASP A 125 -18.36 3.51 3.23
CA ASP A 125 -19.11 4.64 3.79
C ASP A 125 -18.18 5.82 4.15
N VAL A 126 -16.87 5.69 3.94
CA VAL A 126 -15.91 6.76 4.23
C VAL A 126 -16.11 7.93 3.26
N LYS A 127 -16.45 9.10 3.81
CA LYS A 127 -16.69 10.32 3.04
C LYS A 127 -15.40 11.15 2.87
N LYS A 128 -15.33 11.89 1.78
CA LYS A 128 -14.22 12.83 1.51
C LYS A 128 -13.98 13.80 2.68
N SER A 129 -15.04 14.26 3.35
CA SER A 129 -14.92 15.14 4.52
C SER A 129 -14.17 14.51 5.69
N GLN A 130 -14.33 13.20 5.91
CA GLN A 130 -13.59 12.47 6.96
C GLN A 130 -12.09 12.35 6.59
N ILE A 131 -11.79 12.06 5.33
CA ILE A 131 -10.39 12.02 4.85
C ILE A 131 -9.75 13.40 4.99
N ASN A 132 -10.43 14.47 4.55
CA ASN A 132 -9.93 15.83 4.70
C ASN A 132 -9.68 16.22 6.16
N LYS A 133 -10.55 15.77 7.08
CA LYS A 133 -10.34 15.97 8.52
C LYS A 133 -9.01 15.35 8.98
N PHE A 134 -8.76 14.09 8.64
CA PHE A 134 -7.49 13.42 9.00
C PHE A 134 -6.27 14.09 8.38
N ILE A 135 -6.36 14.51 7.11
CA ILE A 135 -5.29 15.25 6.45
C ILE A 135 -5.00 16.58 7.18
N ASN A 136 -6.06 17.31 7.57
CA ASN A 136 -5.90 18.56 8.31
C ASN A 136 -5.33 18.35 9.73
N GLU A 137 -5.67 17.24 10.38
CA GLU A 137 -5.08 16.85 11.67
C GLU A 137 -3.61 16.50 11.50
N PHE A 138 -3.26 15.70 10.47
CA PHE A 138 -1.90 15.32 10.14
C PHE A 138 -0.99 16.54 9.94
N TYR A 139 -1.41 17.56 9.19
CA TYR A 139 -0.62 18.77 8.96
C TYR A 139 -0.38 19.63 10.21
N LYS A 140 -1.07 19.35 11.33
CA LYS A 140 -0.85 20.02 12.62
C LYS A 140 0.14 19.28 13.51
N ILE A 141 0.53 18.06 13.15
CA ILE A 141 1.44 17.24 13.94
C ILE A 141 2.87 17.73 13.72
N GLU A 142 3.56 18.06 14.81
CA GLU A 142 5.00 18.27 14.77
C GLU A 142 5.70 16.91 14.72
N ARG A 143 6.22 16.55 13.55
CA ARG A 143 6.85 15.24 13.33
C ARG A 143 8.32 15.30 13.75
N LYS A 144 8.69 14.42 14.68
CA LYS A 144 10.06 14.20 15.14
C LYS A 144 10.53 12.82 14.71
N PHE A 145 11.63 12.75 13.99
CA PHE A 145 12.17 11.51 13.41
C PHE A 145 13.31 10.92 14.25
N GLY A 146 13.19 10.98 15.58
CA GLY A 146 14.19 10.42 16.50
C GLY A 146 15.44 11.31 16.70
N ILE A 147 15.33 12.60 16.38
CA ILE A 147 16.36 13.63 16.63
C ILE A 147 15.92 14.50 17.79
#